data_e6ca6e9991fab5ac12fb98b01e818019
#
_entry.id   e6ca6e9991fab5ac12fb98b01e818019
#
_cell.length_a   1.000
_cell.length_b   1.000
_cell.length_c   1.000
_cell.angle_alpha   90.00
_cell.angle_beta   90.00
_cell.angle_gamma   90.00
#
_symmetry.space_group_name_H-M   'P 1'
#
loop_
_entity.id
_entity.type
_entity.pdbx_description
1 polymer ?
#
loop_
_entity_poly.entity_id
_entity_poly.type
_entity_poly.pdbx_seq_one_letter_code
_entity_poly.pdbx_strand_id
1 'polypeptide(L)'
;MEEQIMKRKIYLAVMAAAVISMAGCGKKTADTSTDATPEPTQEATVTEEATPEAEEPVQDTQEAETTSGDETGVYPNATGLTEVAMGVTEDICTFKAPLNYVLAGGYYDENNEEQTIEGLNSATTTVEEALAAGSFSTGNHLAFFTMTSLDADQTMITTGMYTPYIMSWDDFKTYYPDAKEIGDTNVPGLLYHVEAISGQSVAVAVKVSDDVTLQIVYEGSLEDEIGEDELGQRLYNLVTVK
;
A
#
# COMPACT_ATOMS: atom_id res chain seq x y z
N MET A 1 10.34 -30.14 9.65
CA MET A 1 10.68 -28.77 10.08
C MET A 1 11.40 -28.00 8.98
N GLU A 2 12.46 -28.51 8.38
CA GLU A 2 13.20 -27.86 7.27
C GLU A 2 12.36 -27.62 6.00
N GLU A 3 11.45 -28.52 5.65
CA GLU A 3 10.58 -28.37 4.47
C GLU A 3 9.54 -27.26 4.64
N GLN A 4 9.05 -27.03 5.85
CA GLN A 4 8.16 -25.89 6.14
C GLN A 4 8.91 -24.56 6.14
N ILE A 5 10.16 -24.56 6.64
CA ILE A 5 11.03 -23.39 6.59
C ILE A 5 11.36 -23.02 5.14
N MET A 6 11.58 -24.02 4.28
CA MET A 6 11.86 -23.81 2.85
C MET A 6 10.64 -23.25 2.11
N LYS A 7 9.43 -23.74 2.41
CA LYS A 7 8.19 -23.20 1.85
C LYS A 7 7.95 -21.76 2.31
N ARG A 8 8.20 -21.45 3.60
CA ARG A 8 8.11 -20.08 4.14
C ARG A 8 9.11 -19.11 3.49
N LYS A 9 10.34 -19.55 3.19
CA LYS A 9 11.34 -18.75 2.45
C LYS A 9 10.90 -18.43 1.03
N ILE A 10 10.17 -19.33 0.37
CA ILE A 10 9.64 -19.11 -0.98
C ILE A 10 8.52 -18.07 -0.95
N TYR A 11 7.66 -18.06 0.08
CA TYR A 11 6.60 -17.04 0.22
C TYR A 11 7.16 -15.63 0.47
N LEU A 12 8.18 -15.49 1.31
CA LEU A 12 8.86 -14.20 1.54
C LEU A 12 9.52 -13.67 0.25
N ALA A 13 10.11 -14.55 -0.56
CA ALA A 13 10.71 -14.19 -1.84
C ALA A 13 9.65 -13.86 -2.91
N VAL A 14 8.45 -14.45 -2.84
CA VAL A 14 7.35 -14.19 -3.79
C VAL A 14 6.68 -12.85 -3.52
N MET A 15 6.53 -12.44 -2.26
CA MET A 15 6.01 -11.10 -1.92
C MET A 15 6.91 -9.99 -2.47
N ALA A 16 8.25 -10.16 -2.40
CA ALA A 16 9.18 -9.22 -3.04
C ALA A 16 9.16 -9.31 -4.58
N ALA A 17 8.81 -10.48 -5.16
CA ALA A 17 8.83 -10.70 -6.61
C ALA A 17 7.55 -10.24 -7.32
N ALA A 18 6.40 -10.22 -6.65
CA ALA A 18 5.13 -9.78 -7.25
C ALA A 18 5.15 -8.28 -7.64
N VAL A 19 5.95 -7.47 -6.94
CA VAL A 19 6.12 -6.03 -7.24
C VAL A 19 6.95 -5.78 -8.50
N ILE A 20 7.82 -6.72 -8.92
CA ILE A 20 8.76 -6.55 -10.06
C ILE A 20 8.07 -6.59 -11.42
N SER A 21 6.88 -7.22 -11.53
CA SER A 21 6.24 -7.44 -12.83
C SER A 21 5.63 -6.17 -13.46
N MET A 22 5.51 -5.07 -12.72
CA MET A 22 4.86 -3.86 -13.22
C MET A 22 5.80 -2.78 -13.74
N ALA A 23 7.11 -2.87 -13.49
CA ALA A 23 8.08 -1.87 -13.93
C ALA A 23 8.64 -2.09 -15.35
N GLY A 24 8.19 -3.09 -16.09
CA GLY A 24 8.83 -3.55 -17.32
C GLY A 24 7.95 -3.61 -18.57
N CYS A 25 7.27 -2.52 -18.98
CA CYS A 25 6.76 -2.44 -20.35
C CYS A 25 6.77 -1.01 -20.90
N GLY A 26 7.96 -0.51 -21.18
CA GLY A 26 8.18 0.69 -21.95
C GLY A 26 8.97 0.38 -23.23
N LYS A 27 8.39 0.70 -24.37
CA LYS A 27 8.93 0.81 -25.74
C LYS A 27 8.85 -0.40 -26.64
N LYS A 28 7.92 -0.30 -27.58
CA LYS A 28 8.24 -0.53 -29.01
C LYS A 28 7.40 0.39 -29.91
N THR A 29 8.10 1.26 -30.60
CA THR A 29 7.69 2.03 -31.76
C THR A 29 7.52 1.12 -32.98
N ALA A 30 6.51 1.36 -33.82
CA ALA A 30 6.56 1.39 -35.30
C ALA A 30 5.15 1.65 -35.84
N ASP A 31 4.95 2.82 -36.35
CA ASP A 31 4.69 3.26 -37.71
C ASP A 31 3.74 2.39 -38.56
N THR A 32 2.61 2.97 -39.03
CA THR A 32 2.28 3.27 -40.41
C THR A 32 0.80 3.62 -40.58
N SER A 33 0.59 4.85 -41.03
CA SER A 33 -0.46 5.50 -41.81
C SER A 33 -1.62 4.68 -42.40
N THR A 34 -2.85 5.20 -42.44
CA THR A 34 -3.53 5.85 -43.56
C THR A 34 -5.00 6.11 -43.23
N ASP A 35 -5.37 7.39 -43.21
CA ASP A 35 -6.36 8.10 -44.05
C ASP A 35 -7.81 7.57 -44.11
N ALA A 36 -8.74 8.47 -43.70
CA ALA A 36 -9.95 8.91 -44.38
C ALA A 36 -11.06 9.41 -43.42
N THR A 37 -11.28 10.71 -43.44
CA THR A 37 -12.52 11.43 -43.08
C THR A 37 -13.60 11.18 -44.19
N PRO A 38 -14.94 11.33 -43.98
CA PRO A 38 -15.58 12.55 -43.48
C PRO A 38 -16.84 12.40 -42.59
N GLU A 39 -17.18 13.51 -41.93
CA GLU A 39 -18.47 13.91 -41.37
C GLU A 39 -19.69 13.78 -42.32
N PRO A 40 -20.98 13.84 -41.88
CA PRO A 40 -21.54 15.02 -41.20
C PRO A 40 -22.67 14.79 -40.15
N THR A 41 -22.75 15.71 -39.21
CA THR A 41 -23.90 16.44 -38.60
C THR A 41 -25.32 15.85 -38.72
N GLN A 42 -26.01 15.74 -37.56
CA GLN A 42 -27.39 16.23 -37.40
C GLN A 42 -27.74 16.52 -35.93
N GLU A 43 -28.20 17.75 -35.73
CA GLU A 43 -28.92 18.27 -34.56
C GLU A 43 -30.31 17.66 -34.44
N ALA A 44 -30.82 17.64 -33.21
CA ALA A 44 -32.19 18.00 -32.76
C ALA A 44 -32.54 17.12 -31.54
N THR A 45 -33.10 17.48 -30.44
CA THR A 45 -34.00 18.51 -29.97
C THR A 45 -34.35 18.15 -28.52
N VAL A 46 -34.43 19.13 -27.67
CA VAL A 46 -34.90 19.16 -26.28
C VAL A 46 -36.26 18.47 -26.10
N THR A 47 -36.43 17.69 -25.02
CA THR A 47 -37.69 17.58 -24.30
C THR A 47 -37.39 17.37 -22.80
N GLU A 48 -37.78 18.37 -22.04
CA GLU A 48 -37.92 18.38 -20.58
C GLU A 48 -39.09 17.49 -20.20
N GLU A 49 -38.90 16.58 -19.24
CA GLU A 49 -40.00 16.12 -18.38
C GLU A 49 -39.47 15.70 -17.00
N ALA A 50 -40.25 16.08 -16.00
CA ALA A 50 -39.91 16.22 -14.60
C ALA A 50 -39.84 14.90 -13.80
N THR A 51 -38.92 14.91 -12.84
CA THR A 51 -38.83 14.36 -11.46
C THR A 51 -39.78 13.19 -11.06
N PRO A 52 -39.24 12.14 -10.34
CA PRO A 52 -39.37 12.20 -8.89
C PRO A 52 -38.07 11.95 -8.13
N GLU A 53 -37.96 12.70 -7.07
CA GLU A 53 -37.03 12.66 -5.96
C GLU A 53 -36.96 11.22 -5.37
N ALA A 54 -35.85 10.55 -5.57
CA ALA A 54 -35.49 9.32 -4.84
C ALA A 54 -34.46 9.70 -3.79
N GLU A 55 -34.80 9.46 -2.54
CA GLU A 55 -33.94 9.63 -1.38
C GLU A 55 -32.63 8.82 -1.60
N GLU A 56 -31.50 9.53 -1.67
CA GLU A 56 -30.17 8.94 -1.68
C GLU A 56 -29.89 8.30 -0.32
N PRO A 57 -29.34 7.09 -0.26
CA PRO A 57 -28.80 6.55 0.98
C PRO A 57 -27.57 7.40 1.36
N VAL A 58 -27.60 7.94 2.55
CA VAL A 58 -26.48 8.65 3.17
C VAL A 58 -25.32 7.66 3.25
N GLN A 59 -24.38 7.74 2.29
CA GLN A 59 -23.08 7.13 2.41
C GLN A 59 -22.34 7.84 3.54
N ASP A 60 -22.05 7.10 4.58
CA ASP A 60 -21.15 7.50 5.66
C ASP A 60 -19.73 7.57 5.05
N THR A 61 -19.45 8.68 4.38
CA THR A 61 -18.12 8.99 3.86
C THR A 61 -17.29 9.37 5.07
N GLN A 62 -16.44 8.46 5.54
CA GLN A 62 -15.35 8.82 6.44
C GLN A 62 -14.56 9.94 5.77
N GLU A 63 -14.72 11.14 6.28
CA GLU A 63 -13.94 12.31 5.90
C GLU A 63 -12.50 12.04 6.37
N ALA A 64 -11.63 11.59 5.45
CA ALA A 64 -10.21 11.42 5.74
C ALA A 64 -9.62 12.81 6.04
N GLU A 65 -9.07 13.00 7.22
CA GLU A 65 -8.33 14.21 7.57
C GLU A 65 -7.05 14.25 6.72
N THR A 66 -7.00 15.16 5.74
CA THR A 66 -5.81 15.42 4.93
C THR A 66 -4.99 16.55 5.56
N THR A 67 -3.75 16.26 5.89
CA THR A 67 -2.78 17.26 6.34
C THR A 67 -1.92 17.73 5.17
N SER A 68 -1.51 19.00 5.17
CA SER A 68 -0.67 19.57 4.11
C SER A 68 0.80 19.26 4.38
N GLY A 69 1.47 18.57 3.45
CA GLY A 69 2.89 18.21 3.51
C GLY A 69 3.15 16.91 4.28
N ASP A 70 4.42 16.52 4.37
CA ASP A 70 4.86 15.34 5.13
C ASP A 70 5.26 15.68 6.56
N GLU A 71 4.35 15.54 7.51
CA GLU A 71 4.65 15.70 8.94
C GLU A 71 5.44 14.51 9.53
N THR A 72 5.50 13.39 8.81
CA THR A 72 6.20 12.17 9.28
C THR A 72 7.69 12.20 8.97
N GLY A 73 8.08 12.96 7.95
CA GLY A 73 9.45 13.02 7.43
C GLY A 73 9.94 11.71 6.81
N VAL A 74 9.00 10.87 6.30
CA VAL A 74 9.29 9.59 5.64
C VAL A 74 9.12 9.69 4.13
N TYR A 75 8.30 10.62 3.65
CA TYR A 75 7.86 10.70 2.27
C TYR A 75 8.44 11.93 1.57
N PRO A 76 9.55 11.81 0.83
CA PRO A 76 10.06 12.92 0.04
C PRO A 76 8.98 13.49 -0.89
N ASN A 77 8.86 14.82 -0.92
CA ASN A 77 7.94 15.54 -1.81
C ASN A 77 6.45 15.19 -1.66
N ALA A 78 6.01 14.66 -0.52
CA ALA A 78 4.59 14.43 -0.28
C ALA A 78 3.79 15.74 -0.34
N THR A 79 2.68 15.73 -1.06
CA THR A 79 1.77 16.90 -1.18
C THR A 79 0.78 16.98 -0.03
N GLY A 80 0.60 15.90 0.70
CA GLY A 80 -0.26 15.76 1.85
C GLY A 80 -0.35 14.29 2.27
N LEU A 81 -0.90 14.03 3.46
CA LEU A 81 -1.07 12.69 4.00
C LEU A 81 -2.55 12.38 4.19
N THR A 82 -2.88 11.11 4.15
CA THR A 82 -4.19 10.56 4.50
C THR A 82 -4.02 9.28 5.30
N GLU A 83 -5.05 8.89 6.04
CA GLU A 83 -5.08 7.60 6.71
C GLU A 83 -5.77 6.55 5.83
N VAL A 84 -5.10 5.43 5.60
CA VAL A 84 -5.62 4.28 4.87
C VAL A 84 -5.90 3.16 5.87
N ALA A 85 -7.15 2.72 5.94
CA ALA A 85 -7.54 1.63 6.83
C ALA A 85 -7.03 0.29 6.32
N MET A 86 -6.47 -0.51 7.22
CA MET A 86 -5.89 -1.81 6.92
C MET A 86 -6.41 -2.91 7.84
N GLY A 87 -6.54 -4.11 7.27
CA GLY A 87 -6.99 -5.29 8.01
C GLY A 87 -6.93 -6.56 7.18
N VAL A 88 -7.28 -7.69 7.79
CA VAL A 88 -7.40 -8.99 7.10
C VAL A 88 -8.87 -9.33 6.90
N THR A 89 -9.67 -9.28 7.95
CA THR A 89 -11.13 -9.53 7.94
C THR A 89 -11.94 -8.33 8.41
N GLU A 90 -11.29 -7.40 9.10
CA GLU A 90 -11.82 -6.13 9.58
C GLU A 90 -10.68 -5.13 9.67
N ASP A 91 -10.98 -3.84 9.64
CA ASP A 91 -9.97 -2.81 9.78
C ASP A 91 -9.45 -2.75 11.23
N ILE A 92 -8.18 -3.07 11.43
CA ILE A 92 -7.53 -3.16 12.74
C ILE A 92 -6.52 -2.05 13.01
N CYS A 93 -6.05 -1.39 11.96
CA CYS A 93 -5.17 -0.23 12.07
C CYS A 93 -5.39 0.74 10.92
N THR A 94 -4.81 1.94 11.02
CA THR A 94 -4.65 2.85 9.91
C THR A 94 -3.17 3.06 9.64
N PHE A 95 -2.86 3.42 8.39
CA PHE A 95 -1.53 3.72 7.91
C PHE A 95 -1.51 5.10 7.24
N LYS A 96 -0.56 5.96 7.61
CA LYS A 96 -0.40 7.28 7.00
C LYS A 96 0.24 7.15 5.63
N ALA A 97 -0.49 7.50 4.58
CA ALA A 97 -0.09 7.38 3.17
C ALA A 97 -0.01 8.74 2.49
N PRO A 98 1.02 9.03 1.66
CA PRO A 98 1.13 10.28 0.93
C PRO A 98 0.20 10.30 -0.29
N LEU A 99 -0.53 11.39 -0.48
CA LEU A 99 -1.56 11.54 -1.50
C LEU A 99 -1.06 11.36 -2.93
N ASN A 100 0.15 11.85 -3.21
CA ASN A 100 0.74 11.87 -4.54
C ASN A 100 1.62 10.64 -4.88
N TYR A 101 1.71 9.64 -4.00
CA TYR A 101 2.42 8.40 -4.32
C TYR A 101 1.48 7.45 -5.07
N VAL A 102 2.03 6.70 -6.01
CA VAL A 102 1.31 5.61 -6.69
C VAL A 102 1.11 4.46 -5.73
N LEU A 103 -0.11 3.94 -5.68
CA LEU A 103 -0.51 2.87 -4.78
C LEU A 103 -0.96 1.64 -5.57
N ALA A 104 -0.37 0.49 -5.26
CA ALA A 104 -0.86 -0.82 -5.66
C ALA A 104 -1.09 -1.68 -4.42
N GLY A 105 -2.23 -2.35 -4.31
CA GLY A 105 -2.53 -3.13 -3.11
C GLY A 105 -3.72 -4.07 -3.26
N GLY A 106 -3.98 -4.83 -2.21
CA GLY A 106 -4.98 -5.86 -2.23
C GLY A 106 -5.31 -6.45 -0.85
N TYR A 107 -5.98 -7.57 -0.89
CA TYR A 107 -6.46 -8.32 0.27
C TYR A 107 -6.15 -9.81 0.12
N TYR A 108 -6.35 -10.58 1.20
CA TYR A 108 -6.31 -12.04 1.16
C TYR A 108 -7.73 -12.58 1.10
N ASP A 109 -8.02 -13.47 0.14
CA ASP A 109 -9.30 -14.14 0.03
C ASP A 109 -9.45 -15.28 1.07
N GLU A 110 -10.57 -15.98 1.03
CA GLU A 110 -10.89 -17.10 1.92
C GLU A 110 -9.91 -18.29 1.81
N ASN A 111 -9.16 -18.37 0.70
CA ASN A 111 -8.11 -19.37 0.49
C ASN A 111 -6.74 -18.87 0.90
N ASN A 112 -6.66 -17.65 1.46
CA ASN A 112 -5.43 -16.93 1.78
C ASN A 112 -4.55 -16.66 0.55
N GLU A 113 -5.20 -16.44 -0.61
CA GLU A 113 -4.57 -16.03 -1.86
C GLU A 113 -4.67 -14.51 -2.03
N GLU A 114 -3.59 -13.89 -2.55
CA GLU A 114 -3.55 -12.46 -2.81
C GLU A 114 -4.49 -12.07 -3.95
N GLN A 115 -5.34 -11.08 -3.68
CA GLN A 115 -6.27 -10.48 -4.62
C GLN A 115 -6.03 -8.98 -4.68
N THR A 116 -5.98 -8.41 -5.87
CA THR A 116 -5.87 -6.95 -6.03
C THR A 116 -7.23 -6.29 -5.89
N ILE A 117 -7.25 -5.11 -5.25
CA ILE A 117 -8.44 -4.26 -5.23
C ILE A 117 -8.56 -3.53 -6.57
N GLU A 118 -9.75 -3.53 -7.15
CA GLU A 118 -10.01 -2.79 -8.38
C GLU A 118 -9.69 -1.31 -8.19
N GLY A 119 -8.93 -0.74 -9.12
CA GLY A 119 -8.41 0.63 -9.02
C GLY A 119 -7.08 0.77 -8.29
N LEU A 120 -6.58 -0.27 -7.59
CA LEU A 120 -5.28 -0.29 -6.92
C LEU A 120 -4.26 -1.20 -7.62
N ASN A 121 -4.44 -1.50 -8.87
CA ASN A 121 -3.57 -2.36 -9.68
C ASN A 121 -2.87 -1.61 -10.83
N SER A 122 -3.05 -0.29 -10.90
CA SER A 122 -2.45 0.56 -11.92
C SER A 122 -1.08 1.07 -11.47
N ALA A 123 -0.09 1.03 -12.35
CA ALA A 123 1.23 1.62 -12.09
C ALA A 123 1.22 3.18 -12.04
N THR A 124 0.05 3.80 -12.14
CA THR A 124 -0.09 5.26 -12.24
C THR A 124 -1.16 5.85 -11.30
N THR A 125 -1.99 5.03 -10.65
CA THR A 125 -3.05 5.52 -9.76
C THR A 125 -2.45 5.98 -8.44
N THR A 126 -2.59 7.25 -8.12
CA THR A 126 -2.13 7.80 -6.85
C THR A 126 -3.10 7.48 -5.71
N VAL A 127 -2.64 7.64 -4.47
CA VAL A 127 -3.49 7.49 -3.27
C VAL A 127 -4.69 8.44 -3.35
N GLU A 128 -4.50 9.69 -3.77
CA GLU A 128 -5.56 10.68 -3.95
C GLU A 128 -6.61 10.22 -4.97
N GLU A 129 -6.17 9.73 -6.14
CA GLU A 129 -7.06 9.22 -7.17
C GLU A 129 -7.83 7.98 -6.72
N ALA A 130 -7.17 7.08 -5.99
CA ALA A 130 -7.80 5.88 -5.43
C ALA A 130 -8.87 6.22 -4.38
N LEU A 131 -8.60 7.21 -3.53
CA LEU A 131 -9.59 7.74 -2.57
C LEU A 131 -10.79 8.35 -3.29
N ALA A 132 -10.55 9.22 -4.27
CA ALA A 132 -11.61 9.87 -5.06
C ALA A 132 -12.48 8.86 -5.84
N ALA A 133 -11.88 7.75 -6.28
CA ALA A 133 -12.60 6.66 -6.94
C ALA A 133 -13.34 5.73 -5.97
N GLY A 134 -13.17 5.88 -4.64
CA GLY A 134 -13.77 5.01 -3.63
C GLY A 134 -13.15 3.60 -3.59
N SER A 135 -11.95 3.42 -4.10
CA SER A 135 -11.29 2.10 -4.17
C SER A 135 -11.09 1.44 -2.80
N PHE A 136 -11.00 2.24 -1.72
CA PHE A 136 -10.88 1.75 -0.34
C PHE A 136 -12.22 1.36 0.30
N SER A 137 -13.35 1.62 -0.35
CA SER A 137 -14.71 1.33 0.17
C SER A 137 -15.33 0.05 -0.41
N THR A 138 -14.55 -0.80 -1.06
CA THR A 138 -15.05 -1.99 -1.79
C THR A 138 -15.55 -3.14 -0.90
N GLY A 139 -15.46 -3.00 0.43
CA GLY A 139 -15.81 -4.07 1.39
C GLY A 139 -14.72 -5.12 1.56
N ASN A 140 -13.61 -5.01 0.82
CA ASN A 140 -12.41 -5.82 1.02
C ASN A 140 -11.42 -5.01 1.84
N HIS A 141 -10.90 -5.61 2.91
CA HIS A 141 -9.92 -4.94 3.78
C HIS A 141 -8.55 -4.94 3.11
N LEU A 142 -7.91 -3.77 3.06
CA LEU A 142 -6.56 -3.66 2.51
C LEU A 142 -5.56 -4.36 3.44
N ALA A 143 -4.99 -5.49 2.98
CA ALA A 143 -4.07 -6.29 3.78
C ALA A 143 -2.60 -6.09 3.38
N PHE A 144 -2.34 -5.66 2.16
CA PHE A 144 -1.00 -5.34 1.68
C PHE A 144 -1.05 -4.24 0.62
N PHE A 145 0.01 -3.46 0.54
CA PHE A 145 0.19 -2.49 -0.54
C PHE A 145 1.66 -2.14 -0.74
N THR A 146 1.95 -1.59 -1.92
CA THR A 146 3.19 -0.89 -2.22
C THR A 146 2.86 0.53 -2.65
N MET A 147 3.56 1.49 -2.06
CA MET A 147 3.53 2.89 -2.48
C MET A 147 4.87 3.28 -3.07
N THR A 148 4.84 4.01 -4.18
CA THR A 148 6.06 4.44 -4.87
C THR A 148 5.97 5.92 -5.21
N SER A 149 7.02 6.68 -4.89
CA SER A 149 7.13 8.07 -5.36
C SER A 149 7.34 8.09 -6.88
N LEU A 150 6.82 9.14 -7.52
CA LEU A 150 7.05 9.37 -8.96
C LEU A 150 8.35 10.15 -9.23
N ASP A 151 9.09 10.48 -8.19
CA ASP A 151 10.32 11.24 -8.26
C ASP A 151 11.52 10.39 -8.69
N ALA A 152 12.64 11.06 -9.02
CA ALA A 152 13.87 10.42 -9.47
C ALA A 152 14.47 9.48 -8.40
N ASP A 153 14.27 9.77 -7.12
CA ASP A 153 14.81 9.02 -5.99
C ASP A 153 14.00 7.77 -5.63
N GLN A 154 12.85 7.57 -6.29
CA GLN A 154 12.00 6.38 -6.22
C GLN A 154 11.88 5.75 -4.82
N THR A 155 11.49 6.54 -3.84
CA THR A 155 11.15 6.00 -2.52
C THR A 155 9.99 5.01 -2.66
N MET A 156 10.17 3.80 -2.13
CA MET A 156 9.17 2.77 -2.13
C MET A 156 8.91 2.26 -0.71
N ILE A 157 7.66 2.11 -0.36
CA ILE A 157 7.23 1.50 0.90
C ILE A 157 6.30 0.35 0.58
N THR A 158 6.68 -0.83 1.04
CA THR A 158 5.86 -2.04 0.92
C THR A 158 5.35 -2.45 2.29
N THR A 159 4.08 -2.77 2.37
CA THR A 159 3.45 -3.27 3.60
C THR A 159 2.79 -4.61 3.36
N GLY A 160 2.68 -5.41 4.42
CA GLY A 160 1.94 -6.67 4.39
C GLY A 160 1.51 -7.10 5.79
N MET A 161 0.28 -7.57 5.92
CA MET A 161 -0.24 -8.16 7.14
C MET A 161 0.03 -9.65 7.18
N TYR A 162 0.58 -10.10 8.29
CA TYR A 162 0.89 -11.51 8.54
C TYR A 162 0.02 -12.03 9.67
N THR A 163 -0.70 -13.10 9.39
CA THR A 163 -1.42 -13.88 10.39
C THR A 163 -0.54 -15.00 10.94
N PRO A 164 -0.85 -15.63 12.09
CA PRO A 164 -0.08 -16.74 12.66
C PRO A 164 0.03 -17.93 11.72
N TYR A 165 -0.87 -18.06 10.75
CA TYR A 165 -0.80 -19.09 9.71
C TYR A 165 0.40 -18.90 8.78
N ILE A 166 0.78 -17.65 8.50
CA ILE A 166 1.93 -17.29 7.65
C ILE A 166 3.18 -17.11 8.52
N MET A 167 3.14 -16.16 9.45
CA MET A 167 4.23 -15.81 10.35
C MET A 167 3.65 -15.09 11.58
N SER A 168 3.75 -15.74 12.76
CA SER A 168 3.33 -15.12 14.03
C SER A 168 4.35 -14.08 14.52
N TRP A 169 3.96 -13.28 15.50
CA TRP A 169 4.86 -12.35 16.18
C TRP A 169 6.13 -13.03 16.74
N ASP A 170 5.99 -14.21 17.34
CA ASP A 170 7.13 -14.98 17.87
C ASP A 170 7.99 -15.58 16.74
N ASP A 171 7.39 -15.89 15.59
CA ASP A 171 8.14 -16.28 14.40
C ASP A 171 9.01 -15.11 13.88
N PHE A 172 8.51 -13.87 13.90
CA PHE A 172 9.30 -12.68 13.55
C PHE A 172 10.52 -12.54 14.45
N LYS A 173 10.35 -12.63 15.79
CA LYS A 173 11.45 -12.59 16.75
C LYS A 173 12.48 -13.71 16.53
N THR A 174 12.00 -14.89 16.20
CA THR A 174 12.87 -16.05 15.94
C THR A 174 13.63 -15.92 14.62
N TYR A 175 12.99 -15.34 13.61
CA TYR A 175 13.56 -15.20 12.28
C TYR A 175 14.57 -14.04 12.19
N TYR A 176 14.32 -12.98 12.96
CA TYR A 176 15.18 -11.79 13.08
C TYR A 176 15.71 -11.64 14.50
N PRO A 177 16.66 -12.50 14.93
CA PRO A 177 17.12 -12.53 16.33
C PRO A 177 17.87 -11.27 16.74
N ASP A 178 18.40 -10.51 15.77
CA ASP A 178 19.12 -9.25 16.00
C ASP A 178 18.21 -8.02 15.86
N ALA A 179 16.88 -8.22 15.70
CA ALA A 179 15.93 -7.12 15.63
C ALA A 179 15.92 -6.29 16.91
N LYS A 180 15.89 -4.98 16.76
CA LYS A 180 15.76 -4.04 17.89
C LYS A 180 14.29 -3.88 18.26
N GLU A 181 13.96 -3.99 19.53
CA GLU A 181 12.61 -3.66 20.01
C GLU A 181 12.39 -2.15 19.97
N ILE A 182 11.25 -1.73 19.37
CA ILE A 182 10.79 -0.35 19.27
C ILE A 182 9.32 -0.26 19.68
N GLY A 183 8.77 0.96 19.79
CA GLY A 183 7.39 1.16 20.18
C GLY A 183 7.16 1.04 21.69
N ASP A 184 5.94 0.77 22.08
CA ASP A 184 5.54 0.65 23.48
C ASP A 184 5.03 -0.78 23.81
N THR A 185 4.74 -1.02 25.08
CA THR A 185 4.28 -2.34 25.56
C THR A 185 2.90 -2.74 25.04
N ASN A 186 2.06 -1.78 24.62
CA ASN A 186 0.71 -2.05 24.15
C ASN A 186 0.74 -2.35 22.63
N VAL A 187 1.65 -1.69 21.90
CA VAL A 187 1.86 -1.87 20.47
C VAL A 187 3.35 -2.13 20.23
N PRO A 188 3.85 -3.35 20.50
CA PRO A 188 5.26 -3.65 20.31
C PRO A 188 5.65 -3.66 18.85
N GLY A 189 6.86 -3.15 18.57
CA GLY A 189 7.48 -3.12 17.25
C GLY A 189 8.86 -3.76 17.25
N LEU A 190 9.32 -4.18 16.08
CA LEU A 190 10.66 -4.69 15.81
C LEU A 190 11.26 -3.95 14.62
N LEU A 191 12.47 -3.43 14.77
CA LEU A 191 13.28 -2.84 13.71
C LEU A 191 14.35 -3.85 13.28
N TYR A 192 14.44 -4.11 11.99
CA TYR A 192 15.38 -5.08 11.41
C TYR A 192 15.65 -4.77 9.94
N HIS A 193 16.55 -5.52 9.32
CA HIS A 193 16.83 -5.41 7.89
C HIS A 193 16.29 -6.63 7.13
N VAL A 194 15.85 -6.38 5.91
CA VAL A 194 15.45 -7.41 4.95
C VAL A 194 16.24 -7.25 3.66
N GLU A 195 16.41 -8.34 2.92
CA GLU A 195 16.94 -8.31 1.57
C GLU A 195 15.79 -7.88 0.65
N ALA A 196 15.91 -6.70 0.05
CA ALA A 196 14.98 -6.16 -0.93
C ALA A 196 15.65 -6.05 -2.31
N ILE A 197 14.94 -5.52 -3.31
CA ILE A 197 15.47 -5.42 -4.69
C ILE A 197 16.68 -4.48 -4.76
N SER A 198 16.65 -3.41 -4.00
CA SER A 198 17.72 -2.41 -3.92
C SER A 198 18.92 -2.84 -3.05
N GLY A 199 18.82 -3.99 -2.37
CA GLY A 199 19.80 -4.47 -1.39
C GLY A 199 19.19 -4.64 0.00
N GLN A 200 19.98 -4.40 1.05
CA GLN A 200 19.45 -4.40 2.42
C GLN A 200 18.59 -3.15 2.64
N SER A 201 17.41 -3.36 3.19
CA SER A 201 16.42 -2.31 3.44
C SER A 201 15.94 -2.35 4.88
N VAL A 202 15.65 -1.19 5.44
CA VAL A 202 15.05 -1.07 6.78
C VAL A 202 13.63 -1.60 6.77
N ALA A 203 13.33 -2.45 7.74
CA ALA A 203 12.00 -3.00 7.94
C ALA A 203 11.55 -2.84 9.39
N VAL A 204 10.25 -2.62 9.55
CA VAL A 204 9.58 -2.56 10.85
C VAL A 204 8.43 -3.56 10.86
N ALA A 205 8.37 -4.41 11.89
CA ALA A 205 7.18 -5.17 12.19
C ALA A 205 6.44 -4.53 13.36
N VAL A 206 5.12 -4.38 13.26
CA VAL A 206 4.24 -3.84 14.29
C VAL A 206 3.20 -4.88 14.66
N LYS A 207 3.11 -5.24 15.95
CA LYS A 207 2.06 -6.14 16.42
C LYS A 207 0.75 -5.35 16.55
N VAL A 208 -0.08 -5.38 15.51
CA VAL A 208 -1.32 -4.60 15.44
C VAL A 208 -2.51 -5.28 16.13
N SER A 209 -2.42 -6.60 16.37
CA SER A 209 -3.32 -7.36 17.23
C SER A 209 -2.62 -8.61 17.77
N ASP A 210 -3.31 -9.43 18.57
CA ASP A 210 -2.73 -10.70 19.03
C ASP A 210 -2.41 -11.67 17.88
N ASP A 211 -3.21 -11.61 16.82
CA ASP A 211 -3.14 -12.52 15.68
C ASP A 211 -2.62 -11.86 14.39
N VAL A 212 -2.28 -10.57 14.39
CA VAL A 212 -1.82 -9.90 13.17
C VAL A 212 -0.60 -9.03 13.43
N THR A 213 0.40 -9.22 12.60
CA THR A 213 1.61 -8.40 12.54
C THR A 213 1.65 -7.67 11.20
N LEU A 214 1.79 -6.35 11.22
CA LEU A 214 2.04 -5.53 10.04
C LEU A 214 3.54 -5.38 9.83
N GLN A 215 4.05 -5.77 8.66
CA GLN A 215 5.40 -5.48 8.22
C GLN A 215 5.39 -4.25 7.32
N ILE A 216 6.40 -3.40 7.49
CA ILE A 216 6.67 -2.22 6.67
C ILE A 216 8.11 -2.35 6.20
N VAL A 217 8.36 -2.27 4.89
CA VAL A 217 9.71 -2.26 4.29
C VAL A 217 9.89 -0.95 3.57
N TYR A 218 10.98 -0.26 3.86
CA TYR A 218 11.35 1.01 3.24
C TYR A 218 12.53 0.81 2.29
N GLU A 219 12.41 1.27 1.07
CA GLU A 219 13.47 1.36 0.06
C GLU A 219 13.60 2.81 -0.39
N GLY A 220 14.76 3.42 -0.15
CA GLY A 220 15.05 4.81 -0.48
C GLY A 220 16.32 5.31 0.21
N SER A 221 16.66 6.55 -0.01
CA SER A 221 17.92 7.15 0.49
C SER A 221 17.84 7.72 1.90
N LEU A 222 16.65 7.80 2.51
CA LEU A 222 16.46 8.50 3.78
C LEU A 222 17.22 7.85 4.95
N GLU A 223 17.48 6.53 4.90
CA GLU A 223 18.30 5.84 5.89
C GLU A 223 19.71 6.43 5.99
N ASP A 224 20.32 6.77 4.84
CA ASP A 224 21.65 7.38 4.77
C ASP A 224 21.69 8.78 5.40
N GLU A 225 20.54 9.48 5.43
CA GLU A 225 20.44 10.85 5.94
C GLU A 225 20.19 10.89 7.45
N ILE A 226 19.28 10.06 7.96
CA ILE A 226 18.81 10.12 9.35
C ILE A 226 19.22 8.90 10.20
N GLY A 227 19.71 7.84 9.58
CA GLY A 227 20.06 6.58 10.22
C GLY A 227 18.88 5.64 10.47
N GLU A 228 19.21 4.35 10.64
CA GLU A 228 18.22 3.27 10.76
C GLU A 228 17.27 3.43 11.96
N ASP A 229 17.78 3.85 13.12
CA ASP A 229 16.98 3.93 14.35
C ASP A 229 15.90 5.02 14.24
N GLU A 230 16.26 6.18 13.68
CA GLU A 230 15.33 7.27 13.46
C GLU A 230 14.31 6.91 12.36
N LEU A 231 14.77 6.32 11.26
CA LEU A 231 13.90 5.86 10.19
C LEU A 231 12.93 4.79 10.70
N GLY A 232 13.42 3.79 11.44
CA GLY A 232 12.59 2.76 12.04
C GLY A 232 11.50 3.32 12.95
N GLN A 233 11.83 4.32 13.78
CA GLN A 233 10.84 4.97 14.65
C GLN A 233 9.80 5.76 13.84
N ARG A 234 10.21 6.44 12.76
CA ARG A 234 9.28 7.14 11.87
C ARG A 234 8.35 6.19 11.14
N LEU A 235 8.87 5.07 10.62
CA LEU A 235 8.06 4.01 9.98
C LEU A 235 7.04 3.42 10.96
N TYR A 236 7.47 3.14 12.19
CA TYR A 236 6.56 2.67 13.25
C TYR A 236 5.41 3.66 13.49
N ASN A 237 5.71 4.97 13.52
CA ASN A 237 4.73 6.03 13.77
C ASN A 237 3.76 6.28 12.59
N LEU A 238 3.95 5.62 11.44
CA LEU A 238 2.97 5.63 10.35
C LEU A 238 1.71 4.82 10.69
N VAL A 239 1.78 3.95 11.70
CA VAL A 239 0.71 3.03 12.07
C VAL A 239 -0.04 3.53 13.30
N THR A 240 -1.36 3.55 13.22
CA THR A 240 -2.25 3.77 14.37
C THR A 240 -3.12 2.53 14.54
N VAL A 241 -2.96 1.83 15.67
CA VAL A 241 -3.77 0.64 16.01
C VAL A 241 -5.10 1.11 16.59
N LYS A 242 -6.20 0.45 16.17
CA LYS A 242 -7.58 0.78 16.64
C LYS A 242 -7.89 0.16 17.99
#